data_b5c8e66cd29266a7bdf55787b51bf6d9
#
_entry.id   b5c8e66cd29266a7bdf55787b51bf6d9
#
_cell.length_a   1.000
_cell.length_b   1.000
_cell.length_c   1.000
_cell.angle_alpha   90.00
_cell.angle_beta   90.00
_cell.angle_gamma   90.00
#
_symmetry.space_group_name_H-M   'P 1'
#
loop_
_entity.id
_entity.type
_entity.pdbx_description
1 polymer ?
#
loop_
_entity_poly.entity_id
_entity_poly.type
_entity_poly.pdbx_seq_one_letter_code
_entity_poly.pdbx_strand_id
1 'polypeptide(L)'
;MKQMIKLTVAILVFSLVVYACKVKQQQSNLLPQKNQSVAVQEVDDETLVNILSRNWIVNVVNYQADARKNVLYERGIDANLHDFSKESFKISADEKVIYTDEGGQKHIGTWDLKDNNTKLLMEFEDGEKVSWDIIEKNKNQLVIHLSIDAQKVKWDISNLNEIDIPTAAVFAGFYVGIVDEKTETVNITYKMNPKG
;
A
#
# COMPACT_ATOMS: atom_id res chain seq x y z
N MET A 1 43.28 34.46 -9.34
CA MET A 1 41.99 34.34 -8.68
C MET A 1 41.36 32.93 -8.64
N LYS A 2 41.73 31.96 -9.52
CA LYS A 2 41.17 30.62 -9.53
C LYS A 2 41.75 29.62 -8.49
N GLN A 3 42.89 29.92 -7.87
CA GLN A 3 43.54 29.03 -6.90
C GLN A 3 43.10 29.27 -5.43
N MET A 4 42.60 30.42 -5.11
CA MET A 4 42.17 30.74 -3.73
C MET A 4 40.79 30.11 -3.36
N ILE A 5 39.94 29.85 -4.36
CA ILE A 5 38.61 29.27 -4.12
C ILE A 5 38.69 27.76 -3.80
N LYS A 6 39.73 27.07 -4.26
CA LYS A 6 39.88 25.63 -3.97
C LYS A 6 40.38 25.33 -2.55
N LEU A 7 41.03 26.28 -1.91
CA LEU A 7 41.55 26.08 -0.56
C LEU A 7 40.46 26.32 0.53
N THR A 8 39.47 27.17 0.26
CA THR A 8 38.40 27.46 1.21
C THR A 8 37.37 26.34 1.32
N VAL A 9 37.16 25.59 0.23
CA VAL A 9 36.20 24.45 0.24
C VAL A 9 36.79 23.25 0.96
N ALA A 10 38.11 23.05 0.91
CA ALA A 10 38.78 21.93 1.59
C ALA A 10 38.77 22.05 3.12
N ILE A 11 38.78 23.28 3.64
CA ILE A 11 38.78 23.51 5.10
C ILE A 11 37.38 23.34 5.71
N LEU A 12 36.32 23.56 4.92
CA LEU A 12 34.94 23.43 5.41
C LEU A 12 34.48 21.97 5.49
N VAL A 13 35.07 21.08 4.71
CA VAL A 13 34.75 19.63 4.76
C VAL A 13 35.46 18.94 5.92
N PHE A 14 36.62 19.46 6.36
CA PHE A 14 37.37 18.84 7.47
C PHE A 14 36.80 19.17 8.87
N SER A 15 36.06 20.25 9.01
CA SER A 15 35.47 20.63 10.29
C SER A 15 34.17 19.85 10.64
N LEU A 16 33.53 19.20 9.66
CA LEU A 16 32.32 18.39 9.88
C LEU A 16 32.60 16.94 10.32
N VAL A 17 33.80 16.42 10.09
CA VAL A 17 34.18 15.05 10.44
C VAL A 17 34.59 14.91 11.91
N VAL A 18 34.99 15.98 12.57
CA VAL A 18 35.48 15.93 13.97
C VAL A 18 34.33 16.03 15.00
N TYR A 19 33.13 16.43 14.57
CA TYR A 19 31.98 16.55 15.50
C TYR A 19 31.20 15.23 15.70
N ALA A 20 31.44 14.23 14.87
CA ALA A 20 30.72 12.94 14.91
C ALA A 20 31.33 11.92 15.89
N CYS A 21 32.48 12.19 16.52
CA CYS A 21 33.19 11.20 17.36
C CYS A 21 33.11 11.42 18.86
N LYS A 22 32.17 12.19 19.38
CA LYS A 22 31.97 12.37 20.84
C LYS A 22 30.56 12.07 21.32
N VAL A 23 29.96 10.95 20.88
CA VAL A 23 28.87 10.34 21.63
C VAL A 23 29.45 9.20 22.44
N LYS A 24 29.66 9.45 23.71
CA LYS A 24 30.14 8.49 24.70
C LYS A 24 29.20 7.30 24.80
N GLN A 25 29.79 6.13 24.79
CA GLN A 25 29.26 4.91 25.39
C GLN A 25 28.73 5.20 26.80
N GLN A 26 27.43 5.20 26.94
CA GLN A 26 26.75 5.00 28.20
C GLN A 26 26.34 3.53 28.24
N GLN A 27 27.21 2.70 28.83
CA GLN A 27 26.92 1.34 29.20
C GLN A 27 25.83 1.38 30.27
N SER A 28 24.59 1.21 29.90
CA SER A 28 23.53 0.86 30.83
C SER A 28 23.52 -0.65 30.98
N ASN A 29 23.80 -1.11 32.19
CA ASN A 29 23.59 -2.49 32.62
C ASN A 29 22.14 -2.87 32.46
N LEU A 30 21.80 -3.52 31.34
CA LEU A 30 20.53 -4.18 31.15
C LEU A 30 20.64 -5.60 31.70
N LEU A 31 19.92 -5.82 32.77
CA LEU A 31 19.57 -7.15 33.29
C LEU A 31 19.00 -7.99 32.14
N PRO A 32 19.22 -9.33 32.14
CA PRO A 32 18.66 -10.18 31.09
C PRO A 32 17.14 -10.11 31.14
N GLN A 33 16.56 -9.43 30.18
CA GLN A 33 15.11 -9.52 29.92
C GLN A 33 14.80 -10.95 29.51
N LYS A 34 14.10 -11.64 30.42
CA LYS A 34 13.42 -12.90 30.19
C LYS A 34 12.61 -12.72 28.89
N ASN A 35 12.94 -13.49 27.85
CA ASN A 35 12.19 -13.58 26.62
C ASN A 35 10.72 -13.87 26.97
N GLN A 36 9.91 -12.84 27.08
CA GLN A 36 8.47 -12.97 26.91
C GLN A 36 8.25 -13.27 25.43
N SER A 37 8.01 -14.53 25.12
CA SER A 37 7.39 -14.88 23.86
C SER A 37 6.12 -14.07 23.79
N VAL A 38 6.07 -13.09 22.90
CA VAL A 38 4.83 -12.45 22.50
C VAL A 38 4.02 -13.59 21.89
N ALA A 39 3.06 -14.09 22.66
CA ALA A 39 2.06 -15.00 22.14
C ALA A 39 1.38 -14.24 21.01
N VAL A 40 1.62 -14.67 19.77
CA VAL A 40 0.79 -14.29 18.63
C VAL A 40 -0.60 -14.79 19.03
N GLN A 41 -1.48 -13.90 19.47
CA GLN A 41 -2.88 -14.24 19.64
C GLN A 41 -3.37 -14.64 18.25
N GLU A 42 -3.62 -15.91 18.04
CA GLU A 42 -4.47 -16.38 16.94
C GLU A 42 -5.79 -15.66 17.14
N VAL A 43 -6.05 -14.68 16.29
CA VAL A 43 -7.36 -14.03 16.22
C VAL A 43 -8.29 -15.09 15.68
N ASP A 44 -9.28 -15.49 16.46
CA ASP A 44 -10.32 -16.44 16.08
C ASP A 44 -10.92 -16.03 14.72
N ASP A 45 -11.12 -16.97 13.82
CA ASP A 45 -11.62 -16.74 12.46
C ASP A 45 -12.96 -15.99 12.47
N GLU A 46 -13.85 -16.30 13.42
CA GLU A 46 -15.13 -15.59 13.59
C GLU A 46 -14.92 -14.10 13.94
N THR A 47 -13.94 -13.79 14.78
CA THR A 47 -13.57 -12.41 15.11
C THR A 47 -13.03 -11.67 13.88
N LEU A 48 -12.26 -12.35 13.04
CA LEU A 48 -11.69 -11.75 11.83
C LEU A 48 -12.76 -11.46 10.77
N VAL A 49 -13.67 -12.38 10.51
CA VAL A 49 -14.83 -12.16 9.63
C VAL A 49 -15.61 -10.94 10.11
N ASN A 50 -15.86 -10.80 11.42
CA ASN A 50 -16.56 -9.65 11.98
C ASN A 50 -15.81 -8.33 11.82
N ILE A 51 -14.47 -8.36 11.88
CA ILE A 51 -13.62 -7.17 11.62
C ILE A 51 -13.74 -6.77 10.15
N LEU A 52 -13.62 -7.71 9.22
CA LEU A 52 -13.64 -7.45 7.80
C LEU A 52 -15.02 -7.06 7.27
N SER A 53 -16.11 -7.60 7.87
CA SER A 53 -17.49 -7.42 7.41
C SER A 53 -18.01 -6.00 7.65
N ARG A 54 -17.53 -5.07 6.82
CA ARG A 54 -17.83 -3.63 6.88
C ARG A 54 -17.84 -3.00 5.49
N ASN A 55 -18.28 -1.76 5.45
CA ASN A 55 -18.08 -0.90 4.30
C ASN A 55 -16.79 -0.08 4.52
N TRP A 56 -15.72 -0.45 3.83
CA TRP A 56 -14.41 0.19 3.87
C TRP A 56 -14.30 1.24 2.79
N ILE A 57 -13.96 2.47 3.15
CA ILE A 57 -13.68 3.55 2.20
C ILE A 57 -12.19 3.79 2.11
N VAL A 58 -11.70 4.00 0.90
CA VAL A 58 -10.29 4.31 0.67
C VAL A 58 -9.97 5.67 1.26
N ASN A 59 -8.93 5.72 2.10
CA ASN A 59 -8.47 6.91 2.79
C ASN A 59 -7.11 7.39 2.27
N VAL A 60 -6.17 6.44 2.04
CA VAL A 60 -4.87 6.72 1.45
C VAL A 60 -4.53 5.63 0.44
N VAL A 61 -4.01 6.03 -0.71
CA VAL A 61 -3.43 5.13 -1.71
C VAL A 61 -1.95 5.44 -1.85
N ASN A 62 -1.12 4.52 -1.35
CA ASN A 62 0.32 4.55 -1.60
C ASN A 62 0.63 3.72 -2.83
N TYR A 63 1.52 4.23 -3.66
CA TYR A 63 1.91 3.64 -4.91
C TYR A 63 3.43 3.56 -5.02
N GLN A 64 3.95 2.44 -5.46
CA GLN A 64 5.36 2.26 -5.70
C GLN A 64 5.56 1.57 -7.05
N ALA A 65 6.31 2.21 -7.95
CA ALA A 65 6.80 1.63 -9.19
C ALA A 65 8.31 1.43 -9.07
N ASP A 66 8.76 0.18 -9.00
CA ASP A 66 10.14 -0.19 -8.65
C ASP A 66 10.61 0.54 -7.37
N ALA A 67 11.60 1.43 -7.47
CA ALA A 67 12.10 2.22 -6.34
C ALA A 67 11.34 3.54 -6.11
N ARG A 68 10.47 3.96 -7.04
CA ARG A 68 9.75 5.25 -6.99
C ARG A 68 8.49 5.13 -6.12
N LYS A 69 8.41 5.87 -5.04
CA LYS A 69 7.26 5.87 -4.11
C LYS A 69 6.50 7.19 -4.20
N ASN A 70 5.16 7.10 -4.25
CA ASN A 70 4.27 8.23 -4.30
C ASN A 70 3.01 7.97 -3.47
N VAL A 71 2.37 9.03 -3.00
CA VAL A 71 0.99 9.01 -2.52
C VAL A 71 0.12 9.46 -3.69
N LEU A 72 -0.70 8.56 -4.24
CA LEU A 72 -1.62 8.90 -5.32
C LEU A 72 -2.84 9.65 -4.79
N TYR A 73 -3.30 9.27 -3.62
CA TYR A 73 -4.52 9.79 -3.02
C TYR A 73 -4.41 9.84 -1.49
N GLU A 74 -4.93 10.90 -0.93
CA GLU A 74 -5.22 11.06 0.49
C GLU A 74 -6.56 11.80 0.64
N ARG A 75 -7.51 11.19 1.34
CA ARG A 75 -8.86 11.72 1.50
C ARG A 75 -8.85 13.06 2.24
N GLY A 76 -9.52 14.05 1.65
CA GLY A 76 -9.57 15.42 2.21
C GLY A 76 -8.44 16.32 1.74
N ILE A 77 -7.56 15.85 0.86
CA ILE A 77 -6.55 16.66 0.18
C ILE A 77 -7.04 17.00 -1.23
N ASP A 78 -6.99 18.29 -1.60
CA ASP A 78 -7.47 18.75 -2.91
C ASP A 78 -6.53 18.44 -4.07
N ALA A 79 -5.23 18.35 -3.81
CA ALA A 79 -4.19 18.17 -4.82
C ALA A 79 -3.70 16.70 -4.93
N ASN A 80 -4.64 15.75 -5.00
CA ASN A 80 -4.31 14.36 -5.26
C ASN A 80 -3.84 14.14 -6.71
N LEU A 81 -2.91 13.20 -6.90
CA LEU A 81 -2.45 12.82 -8.25
C LEU A 81 -3.53 12.04 -9.01
N HIS A 82 -4.38 11.29 -8.28
CA HIS A 82 -5.49 10.54 -8.83
C HIS A 82 -6.67 10.52 -7.84
N ASP A 83 -7.91 10.42 -8.32
CA ASP A 83 -9.10 10.51 -7.46
C ASP A 83 -9.68 9.13 -7.13
N PHE A 84 -9.44 8.67 -5.91
CA PHE A 84 -10.03 7.44 -5.35
C PHE A 84 -11.18 7.74 -4.36
N SER A 85 -11.80 8.91 -4.43
CA SER A 85 -12.80 9.35 -3.45
C SER A 85 -14.06 8.48 -3.40
N LYS A 86 -14.42 7.85 -4.52
CA LYS A 86 -15.58 6.95 -4.64
C LYS A 86 -15.26 5.51 -4.29
N GLU A 87 -13.98 5.15 -4.32
CA GLU A 87 -13.56 3.77 -4.18
C GLU A 87 -13.84 3.22 -2.78
N SER A 88 -14.42 2.04 -2.75
CA SER A 88 -14.84 1.40 -1.51
C SER A 88 -15.04 -0.10 -1.66
N PHE A 89 -14.91 -0.83 -0.53
CA PHE A 89 -15.13 -2.27 -0.44
C PHE A 89 -16.20 -2.53 0.62
N LYS A 90 -17.38 -2.96 0.20
CA LYS A 90 -18.41 -3.45 1.12
C LYS A 90 -18.26 -4.96 1.24
N ILE A 91 -17.69 -5.39 2.34
CA ILE A 91 -17.46 -6.80 2.69
C ILE A 91 -18.57 -7.22 3.65
N SER A 92 -19.20 -8.36 3.42
CA SER A 92 -20.31 -8.88 4.21
C SER A 92 -19.97 -10.25 4.80
N ALA A 93 -20.50 -10.57 5.97
CA ALA A 93 -20.21 -11.84 6.66
C ALA A 93 -20.72 -13.09 5.91
N ASP A 94 -21.61 -12.93 4.94
CA ASP A 94 -22.12 -13.97 4.05
C ASP A 94 -21.25 -14.18 2.81
N GLU A 95 -19.94 -13.87 2.92
CA GLU A 95 -18.92 -14.04 1.88
C GLU A 95 -19.15 -13.18 0.63
N LYS A 96 -20.01 -12.17 0.68
CA LYS A 96 -20.23 -11.27 -0.43
C LYS A 96 -19.34 -10.03 -0.35
N VAL A 97 -18.89 -9.57 -1.49
CA VAL A 97 -18.19 -8.30 -1.64
C VAL A 97 -18.83 -7.45 -2.74
N ILE A 98 -18.88 -6.15 -2.50
CA ILE A 98 -19.16 -5.15 -3.53
C ILE A 98 -17.97 -4.20 -3.53
N TYR A 99 -17.18 -4.26 -4.59
CA TYR A 99 -16.15 -3.28 -4.87
C TYR A 99 -16.75 -2.15 -5.69
N THR A 100 -16.58 -0.92 -5.26
CA THR A 100 -16.93 0.27 -6.05
C THR A 100 -15.64 0.88 -6.52
N ASP A 101 -15.45 1.01 -7.82
CA ASP A 101 -14.25 1.57 -8.42
C ASP A 101 -14.20 3.10 -8.34
N GLU A 102 -13.12 3.69 -8.84
CA GLU A 102 -12.92 5.14 -8.91
C GLU A 102 -13.97 5.86 -9.74
N GLY A 103 -14.51 5.23 -10.77
CA GLY A 103 -15.63 5.73 -11.57
C GLY A 103 -16.96 5.73 -10.83
N GLY A 104 -17.08 4.92 -9.78
CA GLY A 104 -18.29 4.65 -9.02
C GLY A 104 -19.09 3.45 -9.56
N GLN A 105 -18.53 2.66 -10.50
CA GLN A 105 -19.12 1.42 -10.95
C GLN A 105 -18.97 0.34 -9.85
N LYS A 106 -19.98 -0.52 -9.74
CA LYS A 106 -20.01 -1.59 -8.74
C LYS A 106 -19.72 -2.93 -9.38
N HIS A 107 -18.76 -3.63 -8.80
CA HIS A 107 -18.39 -5.00 -9.12
C HIS A 107 -18.83 -5.88 -7.95
N ILE A 108 -19.72 -6.83 -8.25
CA ILE A 108 -20.29 -7.74 -7.24
C ILE A 108 -19.53 -9.05 -7.31
N GLY A 109 -19.26 -9.64 -6.14
CA GLY A 109 -18.52 -10.90 -6.09
C GLY A 109 -18.57 -11.54 -4.71
N THR A 110 -17.68 -12.49 -4.52
CA THR A 110 -17.44 -13.19 -3.26
C THR A 110 -16.05 -12.91 -2.75
N TRP A 111 -15.85 -13.11 -1.45
CA TRP A 111 -14.53 -13.01 -0.83
C TRP A 111 -14.26 -14.22 0.06
N ASP A 112 -12.98 -14.51 0.24
CA ASP A 112 -12.50 -15.59 1.09
C ASP A 112 -11.13 -15.23 1.67
N LEU A 113 -10.79 -15.80 2.83
CA LEU A 113 -9.47 -15.67 3.43
C LEU A 113 -8.60 -16.86 3.05
N LYS A 114 -7.37 -16.59 2.64
CA LYS A 114 -6.38 -17.56 2.25
C LYS A 114 -5.08 -17.39 3.04
N ASP A 115 -4.21 -18.38 2.97
CA ASP A 115 -2.86 -18.36 3.54
C ASP A 115 -2.85 -17.98 5.03
N ASN A 116 -3.60 -18.73 5.85
CA ASN A 116 -3.76 -18.46 7.28
C ASN A 116 -4.22 -17.03 7.57
N ASN A 117 -5.23 -16.56 6.82
CA ASN A 117 -5.84 -15.24 7.01
C ASN A 117 -4.91 -14.04 6.72
N THR A 118 -3.88 -14.25 5.92
CA THR A 118 -2.98 -13.18 5.47
C THR A 118 -3.34 -12.63 4.11
N LYS A 119 -4.21 -13.33 3.36
CA LYS A 119 -4.68 -12.91 2.04
C LYS A 119 -6.20 -12.80 2.00
N LEU A 120 -6.69 -11.77 1.33
CA LEU A 120 -8.08 -11.54 0.99
C LEU A 120 -8.25 -11.80 -0.51
N LEU A 121 -8.83 -12.95 -0.85
CA LEU A 121 -9.19 -13.28 -2.22
C LEU A 121 -10.57 -12.71 -2.51
N MET A 122 -10.71 -11.99 -3.62
CA MET A 122 -12.00 -11.55 -4.15
C MET A 122 -12.19 -12.13 -5.54
N GLU A 123 -13.39 -12.62 -5.83
CA GLU A 123 -13.78 -13.18 -7.12
C GLU A 123 -15.08 -12.53 -7.56
N PHE A 124 -15.04 -11.80 -8.67
CA PHE A 124 -16.16 -11.01 -9.18
C PHE A 124 -16.99 -11.80 -10.21
N GLU A 125 -18.26 -11.38 -10.43
CA GLU A 125 -19.20 -12.06 -11.34
C GLU A 125 -18.74 -12.06 -12.79
N ASP A 126 -17.89 -11.11 -13.21
CA ASP A 126 -17.25 -11.05 -14.53
C ASP A 126 -16.10 -12.05 -14.70
N GLY A 127 -15.74 -12.76 -13.62
CA GLY A 127 -14.69 -13.75 -13.59
C GLY A 127 -13.33 -13.20 -13.16
N GLU A 128 -13.22 -11.89 -12.88
CA GLU A 128 -12.01 -11.31 -12.35
C GLU A 128 -11.71 -11.83 -10.94
N LYS A 129 -10.42 -12.12 -10.68
CA LYS A 129 -9.92 -12.55 -9.37
C LYS A 129 -8.75 -11.69 -8.95
N VAL A 130 -8.83 -11.17 -7.74
CA VAL A 130 -7.72 -10.42 -7.15
C VAL A 130 -7.42 -10.92 -5.74
N SER A 131 -6.13 -11.07 -5.43
CA SER A 131 -5.66 -11.54 -4.12
C SER A 131 -4.83 -10.45 -3.48
N TRP A 132 -5.36 -9.85 -2.43
CA TRP A 132 -4.72 -8.81 -1.65
C TRP A 132 -3.98 -9.39 -0.44
N ASP A 133 -2.75 -8.97 -0.19
CA ASP A 133 -2.10 -9.22 1.08
C ASP A 133 -2.70 -8.31 2.16
N ILE A 134 -3.10 -8.88 3.29
CA ILE A 134 -3.61 -8.13 4.43
C ILE A 134 -2.43 -7.73 5.31
N ILE A 135 -2.10 -6.43 5.31
CA ILE A 135 -0.98 -5.87 6.08
C ILE A 135 -1.42 -5.52 7.51
N GLU A 136 -2.61 -4.94 7.63
CA GLU A 136 -3.19 -4.57 8.93
C GLU A 136 -4.71 -4.74 8.88
N LYS A 137 -5.27 -5.22 9.98
CA LYS A 137 -6.71 -5.41 10.15
C LYS A 137 -7.13 -5.17 11.59
N ASN A 138 -7.98 -4.20 11.78
CA ASN A 138 -8.63 -3.92 13.08
C ASN A 138 -9.97 -3.21 12.85
N LYS A 139 -10.71 -2.95 13.92
CA LYS A 139 -12.05 -2.33 13.80
C LYS A 139 -12.07 -0.92 13.19
N ASN A 140 -10.95 -0.24 13.11
CA ASN A 140 -10.85 1.15 12.63
C ASN A 140 -10.10 1.27 11.32
N GLN A 141 -9.32 0.24 10.94
CA GLN A 141 -8.46 0.30 9.77
C GLN A 141 -8.30 -1.08 9.13
N LEU A 142 -8.34 -1.10 7.81
CA LEU A 142 -7.92 -2.21 6.97
C LEU A 142 -6.85 -1.70 6.00
N VAL A 143 -5.69 -2.35 6.00
CA VAL A 143 -4.61 -2.07 5.05
C VAL A 143 -4.39 -3.30 4.19
N ILE A 144 -4.63 -3.16 2.90
CA ILE A 144 -4.40 -4.21 1.90
C ILE A 144 -3.36 -3.77 0.89
N HIS A 145 -2.64 -4.75 0.36
CA HIS A 145 -1.53 -4.54 -0.55
C HIS A 145 -1.64 -5.48 -1.75
N LEU A 146 -1.34 -4.96 -2.93
CA LEU A 146 -1.26 -5.73 -4.16
C LEU A 146 0.09 -5.47 -4.83
N SER A 147 0.82 -6.55 -5.14
CA SER A 147 2.05 -6.52 -5.92
C SER A 147 1.77 -7.04 -7.32
N ILE A 148 2.17 -6.29 -8.33
CA ILE A 148 1.85 -6.54 -9.74
C ILE A 148 3.15 -6.61 -10.54
N ASP A 149 3.29 -7.66 -11.33
CA ASP A 149 4.31 -7.74 -12.36
C ASP A 149 3.85 -6.91 -13.57
N ALA A 150 4.37 -5.68 -13.67
CA ALA A 150 3.96 -4.72 -14.69
C ALA A 150 4.29 -5.19 -16.12
N GLN A 151 5.27 -6.10 -16.28
CA GLN A 151 5.64 -6.65 -17.58
C GLN A 151 4.62 -7.68 -18.10
N LYS A 152 3.75 -8.23 -17.21
CA LYS A 152 2.69 -9.16 -17.59
C LYS A 152 1.35 -8.49 -17.86
N VAL A 153 1.23 -7.21 -17.52
CA VAL A 153 0.01 -6.45 -17.77
C VAL A 153 -0.20 -6.27 -19.28
N LYS A 154 -1.43 -6.51 -19.72
CA LYS A 154 -1.79 -6.29 -21.12
C LYS A 154 -2.00 -4.81 -21.36
N TRP A 155 -1.11 -4.20 -22.13
CA TRP A 155 -1.19 -2.77 -22.50
C TRP A 155 -2.25 -2.49 -23.60
N ASP A 156 -3.30 -3.32 -23.69
CA ASP A 156 -4.41 -3.10 -24.62
C ASP A 156 -5.50 -2.27 -23.94
N ILE A 157 -5.51 -0.98 -24.26
CA ILE A 157 -6.49 0.01 -23.78
C ILE A 157 -7.71 0.16 -24.70
N SER A 158 -7.85 -0.71 -25.71
CA SER A 158 -8.97 -0.60 -26.68
C SER A 158 -10.34 -0.78 -26.03
N ASN A 159 -10.39 -1.42 -24.85
CA ASN A 159 -11.62 -1.62 -24.07
C ASN A 159 -11.40 -1.34 -22.58
N LEU A 160 -11.38 -0.06 -22.21
CA LEU A 160 -11.18 0.40 -20.82
C LEU A 160 -12.24 -0.11 -19.83
N ASN A 161 -13.39 -0.58 -20.32
CA ASN A 161 -14.48 -1.09 -19.48
C ASN A 161 -14.27 -2.55 -19.03
N GLU A 162 -13.25 -3.23 -19.56
CA GLU A 162 -12.93 -4.64 -19.26
C GLU A 162 -11.52 -4.80 -18.67
N ILE A 163 -10.96 -3.74 -18.12
CA ILE A 163 -9.63 -3.75 -17.52
C ILE A 163 -9.73 -4.31 -16.11
N ASP A 164 -8.94 -5.35 -15.83
CA ASP A 164 -8.82 -5.92 -14.49
C ASP A 164 -8.17 -4.94 -13.48
N ILE A 165 -8.41 -5.16 -12.19
CA ILE A 165 -7.89 -4.31 -11.11
C ILE A 165 -6.37 -4.14 -11.18
N PRO A 166 -5.55 -5.20 -11.37
CA PRO A 166 -4.11 -5.07 -11.56
C PRO A 166 -3.74 -4.17 -12.75
N THR A 167 -4.40 -4.36 -13.88
CA THR A 167 -4.16 -3.54 -15.07
C THR A 167 -4.55 -2.08 -14.82
N ALA A 168 -5.73 -1.82 -14.24
CA ALA A 168 -6.17 -0.48 -13.87
C ALA A 168 -5.17 0.22 -12.93
N ALA A 169 -4.63 -0.50 -11.94
CA ALA A 169 -3.62 0.03 -11.03
C ALA A 169 -2.32 0.45 -11.76
N VAL A 170 -1.85 -0.35 -12.73
CA VAL A 170 -0.67 0.00 -13.54
C VAL A 170 -0.94 1.21 -14.42
N PHE A 171 -2.14 1.29 -15.03
CA PHE A 171 -2.53 2.44 -15.83
C PHE A 171 -2.67 3.73 -15.02
N ALA A 172 -3.18 3.67 -13.80
CA ALA A 172 -3.22 4.84 -12.92
C ALA A 172 -1.80 5.42 -12.72
N GLY A 173 -0.81 4.56 -12.49
CA GLY A 173 0.58 4.98 -12.38
C GLY A 173 1.17 5.53 -13.69
N PHE A 174 0.80 4.95 -14.83
CA PHE A 174 1.22 5.44 -16.14
C PHE A 174 0.62 6.82 -16.44
N TYR A 175 -0.66 7.01 -16.17
CA TYR A 175 -1.36 8.28 -16.39
C TYR A 175 -0.73 9.45 -15.63
N VAL A 176 -0.27 9.21 -14.40
CA VAL A 176 0.40 10.22 -13.57
C VAL A 176 1.93 10.27 -13.76
N GLY A 177 2.48 9.52 -14.73
CA GLY A 177 3.89 9.55 -15.10
C GLY A 177 4.84 8.85 -14.11
N ILE A 178 4.34 7.95 -13.26
CA ILE A 178 5.14 7.17 -12.30
C ILE A 178 5.59 5.85 -12.90
N VAL A 179 4.77 5.26 -13.78
CA VAL A 179 5.04 4.01 -14.50
C VAL A 179 5.43 4.33 -15.94
N ASP A 180 6.35 3.55 -16.48
CA ASP A 180 6.76 3.56 -17.89
C ASP A 180 6.94 2.12 -18.41
N GLU A 181 7.28 1.96 -19.67
CA GLU A 181 7.47 0.66 -20.35
C GLU A 181 8.58 -0.20 -19.72
N LYS A 182 9.45 0.38 -18.91
CA LYS A 182 10.58 -0.31 -18.25
C LYS A 182 10.27 -0.69 -16.81
N THR A 183 9.13 -0.24 -16.28
CA THR A 183 8.72 -0.57 -14.91
C THR A 183 8.46 -2.06 -14.81
N GLU A 184 9.14 -2.72 -13.87
CA GLU A 184 9.03 -4.17 -13.65
C GLU A 184 7.94 -4.50 -12.63
N THR A 185 7.89 -3.74 -11.53
CA THR A 185 7.00 -4.03 -10.42
C THR A 185 6.19 -2.80 -10.04
N VAL A 186 4.90 -3.00 -9.86
CA VAL A 186 3.99 -2.01 -9.29
C VAL A 186 3.43 -2.57 -7.99
N ASN A 187 3.51 -1.79 -6.93
CA ASN A 187 2.93 -2.09 -5.64
C ASN A 187 1.92 -1.00 -5.29
N ILE A 188 0.69 -1.40 -4.98
CA ILE A 188 -0.35 -0.49 -4.52
C ILE A 188 -0.80 -0.90 -3.12
N THR A 189 -0.94 0.07 -2.23
CA THR A 189 -1.38 -0.17 -0.85
C THR A 189 -2.54 0.76 -0.53
N TYR A 190 -3.67 0.16 -0.21
CA TYR A 190 -4.85 0.87 0.26
C TYR A 190 -4.87 0.88 1.78
N LYS A 191 -4.98 2.07 2.36
CA LYS A 191 -5.36 2.25 3.76
C LYS A 191 -6.80 2.71 3.80
N MET A 192 -7.63 1.93 4.44
CA MET A 192 -9.09 2.13 4.45
C MET A 192 -9.61 2.28 5.86
N ASN A 193 -10.62 3.11 6.03
CA ASN A 193 -11.35 3.27 7.27
C ASN A 193 -12.81 2.79 7.07
N PRO A 194 -13.48 2.31 8.11
CA PRO A 194 -14.90 1.98 8.01
C PRO A 194 -15.69 3.26 7.70
N LYS A 195 -16.67 3.13 6.82
CA LYS A 195 -17.63 4.19 6.57
C LYS A 195 -18.50 4.35 7.83
N GLY A 196 -18.46 5.51 8.44
CA GLY A 196 -19.30 5.87 9.56
C GLY A 196 -20.78 5.92 9.21
#